data_29d969497fa09a42e51f2e8dc749e28a
#
_entry.id   29d969497fa09a42e51f2e8dc749e28a
#
_cell.length_a   1.000
_cell.length_b   1.000
_cell.length_c   1.000
_cell.angle_alpha   90.00
_cell.angle_beta   90.00
_cell.angle_gamma   90.00
#
_symmetry.space_group_name_H-M   'P 1'
#
loop_
_entity.id
_entity.type
_entity.pdbx_description
1 polymer ?
#
loop_
_entity_poly.entity_id
_entity_poly.type
_entity_poly.pdbx_seq_one_letter_code
_entity_poly.pdbx_strand_id
1 'polypeptide(L)'
;GRSVIVLVPEIALTPQLVAEFRQHFADIILTHSRQTEAERHRAWLTALTSTQPRVAIGPRSALFLPLQQLGYIIIDEAHETSYKQDKSPRYSALRAASVLAQQHGATVVQGSATPLVSEYYLAQNTQRPIATLPSKARPEATAPTIQLVDLTQRSNLTQHRFLSNQLIATIDTTLAAGQQVLLFHNRRGSANVSLCTNCGWAAECPHCFVPLTLHADRHQLQCHICGYHTTVPTMCPTCHSTDIVHRGIGTKLIEAEVATRWPQARIVRFDGDSSSTSSLEQQYQALYDGTANIIIGTQVVAKGLDLPQLRTVGVVQADAGLALPDYITNERIFELLAQVVGRVGRSAHATTVVVQAYQPQHPVIQAGLAQDYTAFYHQALAERRRGQFPPFVHLLKLTCVYKTEAAAIRNSQALAQQIRQHHPAVSILGPTPAFHERLRDTYRWQLIIKAAQRRDLLTVIADVPAKHWQVDIDPQSLL
;
A
#
# COMPACT_ATOMS: atom_id res chain seq x y z
N GLY A 1 15.60 28.96 17.51
CA GLY A 1 14.74 28.75 16.40
C GLY A 1 15.44 28.18 15.17
N ARG A 2 14.93 27.03 14.68
CA ARG A 2 15.37 26.41 13.42
C ARG A 2 14.13 26.07 12.58
N SER A 3 14.28 26.04 11.26
CA SER A 3 13.19 25.70 10.34
C SER A 3 12.81 24.21 10.41
N VAL A 4 11.57 23.91 10.06
CA VAL A 4 11.01 22.55 10.10
C VAL A 4 10.31 22.23 8.77
N ILE A 5 10.56 21.04 8.24
CA ILE A 5 9.76 20.46 7.15
C ILE A 5 8.87 19.37 7.76
N VAL A 6 7.58 19.47 7.50
CA VAL A 6 6.58 18.44 7.86
C VAL A 6 6.06 17.83 6.57
N LEU A 7 6.42 16.57 6.35
CA LEU A 7 5.90 15.79 5.23
C LEU A 7 4.63 15.08 5.65
N VAL A 8 3.58 15.26 4.89
CA VAL A 8 2.30 14.56 5.07
C VAL A 8 1.90 13.90 3.75
N PRO A 9 1.23 12.75 3.75
CA PRO A 9 0.63 12.22 2.54
C PRO A 9 -0.35 13.25 1.94
N GLU A 10 -0.36 13.39 0.62
CA GLU A 10 -1.17 14.43 -0.04
C GLU A 10 -2.65 14.36 0.31
N ILE A 11 -3.18 13.14 0.48
CA ILE A 11 -4.57 12.91 0.89
C ILE A 11 -4.83 13.31 2.37
N ALA A 12 -3.81 13.35 3.21
CA ALA A 12 -3.92 13.78 4.61
C ALA A 12 -3.77 15.31 4.78
N LEU A 13 -3.36 16.02 3.73
CA LEU A 13 -3.22 17.47 3.74
C LEU A 13 -4.60 18.14 3.62
N THR A 14 -5.36 18.08 4.69
CA THR A 14 -6.71 18.65 4.77
C THR A 14 -6.67 20.12 5.23
N PRO A 15 -7.70 20.94 4.93
CA PRO A 15 -7.84 22.28 5.48
C PRO A 15 -7.82 22.30 7.02
N GLN A 16 -8.37 21.26 7.66
CA GLN A 16 -8.34 21.12 9.13
C GLN A 16 -6.92 20.98 9.66
N LEU A 17 -6.09 20.12 9.06
CA LEU A 17 -4.68 19.97 9.45
C LEU A 17 -3.93 21.30 9.33
N VAL A 18 -4.11 22.01 8.23
CA VAL A 18 -3.48 23.32 8.01
C VAL A 18 -3.96 24.35 9.03
N ALA A 19 -5.25 24.36 9.35
CA ALA A 19 -5.82 25.24 10.36
C ALA A 19 -5.25 24.97 11.75
N GLU A 20 -5.09 23.71 12.13
CA GLU A 20 -4.46 23.30 13.40
C GLU A 20 -3.02 23.83 13.51
N PHE A 21 -2.21 23.65 12.47
CA PHE A 21 -0.85 24.19 12.46
C PHE A 21 -0.82 25.72 12.55
N ARG A 22 -1.78 26.42 11.93
CA ARG A 22 -1.86 27.88 11.98
C ARG A 22 -2.21 28.44 13.37
N GLN A 23 -2.80 27.63 14.24
CA GLN A 23 -3.03 28.03 15.64
C GLN A 23 -1.71 28.15 16.42
N HIS A 24 -0.68 27.39 16.03
CA HIS A 24 0.59 27.32 16.72
C HIS A 24 1.75 28.03 16.01
N PHE A 25 1.63 28.22 14.70
CA PHE A 25 2.68 28.80 13.84
C PHE A 25 2.08 29.89 12.95
N ALA A 26 2.55 31.13 13.11
CA ALA A 26 2.03 32.28 12.37
C ALA A 26 2.31 32.19 10.86
N ASP A 27 3.50 31.70 10.50
CA ASP A 27 4.01 31.72 9.13
C ASP A 27 4.33 30.30 8.62
N ILE A 28 3.35 29.70 7.96
CA ILE A 28 3.48 28.36 7.37
C ILE A 28 3.67 28.49 5.86
N ILE A 29 4.66 27.77 5.32
CA ILE A 29 4.81 27.58 3.89
C ILE A 29 4.09 26.27 3.52
N LEU A 30 3.00 26.38 2.77
CA LEU A 30 2.22 25.23 2.32
C LEU A 30 2.58 24.88 0.88
N THR A 31 2.76 23.57 0.60
CA THR A 31 2.89 23.06 -0.77
C THR A 31 1.94 21.90 -1.01
N HIS A 32 1.33 21.82 -2.20
CA HIS A 32 0.49 20.70 -2.63
C HIS A 32 0.33 20.70 -4.16
N SER A 33 -0.13 19.57 -4.74
CA SER A 33 -0.24 19.39 -6.20
C SER A 33 -1.26 20.32 -6.86
N ARG A 34 -2.27 20.82 -6.09
CA ARG A 34 -3.31 21.71 -6.61
C ARG A 34 -2.88 23.18 -6.74
N GLN A 35 -1.69 23.52 -6.24
CA GLN A 35 -1.17 24.90 -6.39
C GLN A 35 -0.86 25.20 -7.84
N THR A 36 -1.20 26.42 -8.25
CA THR A 36 -0.73 27.01 -9.51
C THR A 36 0.78 27.13 -9.52
N GLU A 37 1.36 27.28 -10.69
CA GLU A 37 2.80 27.48 -10.84
C GLU A 37 3.26 28.74 -10.09
N ALA A 38 2.49 29.83 -10.17
CA ALA A 38 2.77 31.08 -9.46
C ALA A 38 2.75 30.92 -7.94
N GLU A 39 1.81 30.14 -7.39
CA GLU A 39 1.75 29.86 -5.94
C GLU A 39 2.95 29.03 -5.49
N ARG A 40 3.32 28.01 -6.26
CA ARG A 40 4.51 27.19 -5.97
C ARG A 40 5.79 28.03 -6.02
N HIS A 41 5.88 28.91 -7.01
CA HIS A 41 7.03 29.84 -7.14
C HIS A 41 7.11 30.79 -5.93
N ARG A 42 5.99 31.37 -5.51
CA ARG A 42 5.93 32.20 -4.29
C ARG A 42 6.35 31.43 -3.04
N ALA A 43 5.84 30.22 -2.84
CA ALA A 43 6.22 29.37 -1.71
C ALA A 43 7.73 29.09 -1.71
N TRP A 44 8.30 28.80 -2.88
CA TRP A 44 9.73 28.55 -3.06
C TRP A 44 10.57 29.81 -2.76
N LEU A 45 10.18 30.98 -3.30
CA LEU A 45 10.85 32.24 -3.02
C LEU A 45 10.78 32.62 -1.55
N THR A 46 9.61 32.46 -0.91
CA THR A 46 9.44 32.69 0.53
C THR A 46 10.39 31.80 1.34
N ALA A 47 10.53 30.53 0.98
CA ALA A 47 11.45 29.62 1.65
C ALA A 47 12.92 30.05 1.47
N LEU A 48 13.28 30.51 0.26
CA LEU A 48 14.66 30.93 -0.08
C LEU A 48 15.07 32.22 0.61
N THR A 49 14.19 33.23 0.63
CA THR A 49 14.49 34.56 1.09
C THR A 49 14.24 34.82 2.57
N SER A 50 13.54 33.87 3.25
CA SER A 50 13.25 34.04 4.67
C SER A 50 14.50 33.92 5.53
N THR A 51 14.79 34.98 6.31
CA THR A 51 15.85 34.99 7.32
C THR A 51 15.39 34.43 8.66
N GLN A 52 14.08 34.27 8.85
CA GLN A 52 13.48 33.72 10.07
C GLN A 52 13.16 32.23 9.90
N PRO A 53 13.20 31.43 10.96
CA PRO A 53 12.76 30.05 10.95
C PRO A 53 11.33 29.90 10.47
N ARG A 54 11.08 28.90 9.60
CA ARG A 54 9.78 28.63 8.99
C ARG A 54 9.35 27.18 9.19
N VAL A 55 8.06 26.98 9.19
CA VAL A 55 7.45 25.64 9.09
C VAL A 55 6.92 25.44 7.68
N ALA A 56 7.47 24.46 6.97
CA ALA A 56 6.94 24.05 5.67
C ALA A 56 6.16 22.76 5.80
N ILE A 57 4.94 22.71 5.24
CA ILE A 57 4.07 21.54 5.27
C ILE A 57 3.72 21.16 3.84
N GLY A 58 3.81 19.89 3.52
CA GLY A 58 3.39 19.40 2.21
C GLY A 58 3.76 17.94 1.96
N PRO A 59 3.46 17.44 0.75
CA PRO A 59 3.86 16.10 0.33
C PRO A 59 5.37 16.00 0.13
N ARG A 60 5.85 14.86 -0.36
CA ARG A 60 7.28 14.61 -0.60
C ARG A 60 8.04 15.74 -1.30
N SER A 61 7.37 16.55 -2.14
CA SER A 61 7.98 17.68 -2.83
C SER A 61 8.41 18.83 -1.92
N ALA A 62 7.83 18.92 -0.72
CA ALA A 62 8.23 19.93 0.27
C ALA A 62 9.69 19.78 0.74
N LEU A 63 10.31 18.60 0.58
CA LEU A 63 11.74 18.38 0.84
C LEU A 63 12.67 19.29 0.02
N PHE A 64 12.21 19.77 -1.12
CA PHE A 64 13.02 20.59 -2.02
C PHE A 64 12.82 22.09 -1.85
N LEU A 65 12.14 22.51 -0.80
CA LEU A 65 12.07 23.91 -0.41
C LEU A 65 13.41 24.35 0.20
N PRO A 66 14.00 25.45 -0.27
CA PRO A 66 15.32 25.93 0.16
C PRO A 66 15.26 26.66 1.51
N LEU A 67 14.80 25.97 2.55
CA LEU A 67 14.69 26.53 3.89
C LEU A 67 16.07 26.76 4.51
N GLN A 68 16.25 27.96 5.08
CA GLN A 68 17.43 28.29 5.85
C GLN A 68 17.37 27.65 7.24
N GLN A 69 18.53 27.29 7.80
CA GLN A 69 18.68 26.77 9.17
C GLN A 69 17.74 25.60 9.49
N LEU A 70 17.67 24.60 8.61
CA LEU A 70 16.85 23.42 8.80
C LEU A 70 17.23 22.66 10.09
N GLY A 71 16.26 22.39 10.96
CA GLY A 71 16.43 21.70 12.24
C GLY A 71 15.78 20.33 12.30
N TYR A 72 14.61 20.21 11.73
CA TYR A 72 13.83 18.97 11.76
C TYR A 72 13.18 18.69 10.41
N ILE A 73 13.13 17.42 10.06
CA ILE A 73 12.28 16.88 9.00
C ILE A 73 11.37 15.84 9.64
N ILE A 74 10.08 16.15 9.74
CA ILE A 74 9.07 15.28 10.32
C ILE A 74 8.33 14.60 9.16
N ILE A 75 8.22 13.29 9.17
CA ILE A 75 7.54 12.50 8.15
C ILE A 75 6.39 11.77 8.82
N ASP A 76 5.19 12.27 8.60
CA ASP A 76 3.98 11.63 9.13
C ASP A 76 3.54 10.49 8.21
N GLU A 77 2.95 9.43 8.81
CA GLU A 77 2.56 8.20 8.12
C GLU A 77 3.70 7.68 7.21
N ALA A 78 4.91 7.54 7.77
CA ALA A 78 6.14 7.25 7.02
C ALA A 78 6.10 5.94 6.20
N HIS A 79 5.14 5.04 6.48
CA HIS A 79 4.86 3.82 5.74
C HIS A 79 4.18 4.06 4.37
N GLU A 80 3.68 5.30 4.13
CA GLU A 80 2.91 5.58 2.93
C GLU A 80 3.71 5.44 1.64
N THR A 81 3.13 4.71 0.68
CA THR A 81 3.77 4.46 -0.62
C THR A 81 3.99 5.74 -1.42
N SER A 82 3.22 6.79 -1.14
CA SER A 82 3.34 8.11 -1.79
C SER A 82 4.70 8.80 -1.55
N TYR A 83 5.48 8.36 -0.56
CA TYR A 83 6.83 8.85 -0.30
C TYR A 83 7.90 8.28 -1.25
N LYS A 84 7.57 7.27 -2.05
CA LYS A 84 8.37 6.84 -3.19
C LYS A 84 7.80 7.44 -4.48
N GLN A 85 8.65 8.07 -5.30
CA GLN A 85 8.22 8.63 -6.58
C GLN A 85 8.16 7.57 -7.66
N ASP A 86 7.02 7.44 -8.37
CA ASP A 86 6.83 6.46 -9.44
C ASP A 86 7.44 6.88 -10.77
N LYS A 87 7.55 8.20 -11.00
CA LYS A 87 8.13 8.77 -12.22
C LYS A 87 9.60 9.12 -12.00
N SER A 88 10.39 9.17 -13.07
CA SER A 88 11.78 9.62 -13.01
C SER A 88 11.87 11.10 -12.60
N PRO A 89 12.82 11.43 -11.69
CA PRO A 89 13.69 10.54 -10.93
C PRO A 89 12.92 9.80 -9.82
N ARG A 90 13.10 8.45 -9.74
CA ARG A 90 12.41 7.59 -8.78
C ARG A 90 13.09 7.59 -7.43
N TYR A 91 12.98 8.69 -6.69
CA TYR A 91 13.58 8.84 -5.38
C TYR A 91 12.63 8.38 -4.24
N SER A 92 13.21 8.00 -3.12
CA SER A 92 12.51 7.83 -1.84
C SER A 92 12.63 9.10 -1.02
N ALA A 93 11.50 9.64 -0.55
CA ALA A 93 11.47 10.82 0.30
C ALA A 93 12.16 10.56 1.66
N LEU A 94 12.01 9.34 2.22
CA LEU A 94 12.66 8.96 3.47
C LEU A 94 14.19 9.05 3.34
N ARG A 95 14.73 8.50 2.24
CA ARG A 95 16.16 8.58 1.97
C ARG A 95 16.63 10.00 1.65
N ALA A 96 15.89 10.74 0.84
CA ALA A 96 16.21 12.14 0.53
C ALA A 96 16.20 13.00 1.79
N ALA A 97 15.23 12.80 2.69
CA ALA A 97 15.17 13.46 3.99
C ALA A 97 16.39 13.14 4.86
N SER A 98 16.83 11.89 4.89
CA SER A 98 18.02 11.48 5.66
C SER A 98 19.29 12.15 5.13
N VAL A 99 19.47 12.23 3.81
CA VAL A 99 20.61 12.90 3.19
C VAL A 99 20.57 14.41 3.44
N LEU A 100 19.41 15.04 3.26
CA LEU A 100 19.22 16.46 3.51
C LEU A 100 19.50 16.81 4.99
N ALA A 101 18.98 16.01 5.91
CA ALA A 101 19.20 16.21 7.32
C ALA A 101 20.68 16.09 7.69
N GLN A 102 21.41 15.12 7.12
CA GLN A 102 22.84 14.99 7.32
C GLN A 102 23.62 16.23 6.87
N GLN A 103 23.26 16.80 5.71
CA GLN A 103 23.92 18.01 5.18
C GLN A 103 23.65 19.25 6.05
N HIS A 104 22.48 19.36 6.66
CA HIS A 104 22.08 20.53 7.47
C HIS A 104 22.30 20.32 8.99
N GLY A 105 22.80 19.19 9.44
CA GLY A 105 22.83 18.84 10.86
C GLY A 105 21.43 18.87 11.50
N ALA A 106 20.42 18.43 10.73
CA ALA A 106 19.03 18.34 11.15
C ALA A 106 18.67 16.93 11.62
N THR A 107 17.55 16.81 12.34
CA THR A 107 17.01 15.53 12.81
C THR A 107 15.82 15.09 11.95
N VAL A 108 15.80 13.82 11.53
CA VAL A 108 14.63 13.21 10.91
C VAL A 108 13.80 12.48 11.94
N VAL A 109 12.51 12.75 11.98
CA VAL A 109 11.52 12.04 12.81
C VAL A 109 10.51 11.38 11.88
N GLN A 110 10.39 10.06 11.98
CA GLN A 110 9.43 9.27 11.22
C GLN A 110 8.30 8.82 12.15
N GLY A 111 7.07 9.27 11.89
CA GLY A 111 5.86 8.88 12.61
C GLY A 111 5.08 7.82 11.83
N SER A 112 4.70 6.72 12.48
CA SER A 112 3.83 5.69 11.89
C SER A 112 3.22 4.80 12.97
N ALA A 113 1.96 4.39 12.77
CA ALA A 113 1.35 3.35 13.57
C ALA A 113 1.83 1.94 13.13
N THR A 114 2.26 1.82 11.88
CA THR A 114 2.70 0.59 11.22
C THR A 114 4.02 0.86 10.48
N PRO A 115 5.16 0.99 11.20
CA PRO A 115 6.43 1.32 10.56
C PRO A 115 6.81 0.32 9.48
N LEU A 116 7.47 0.78 8.41
CA LEU A 116 8.01 -0.13 7.39
C LEU A 116 9.02 -1.10 8.02
N VAL A 117 8.88 -2.38 7.73
CA VAL A 117 9.74 -3.45 8.29
C VAL A 117 11.22 -3.15 8.08
N SER A 118 11.60 -2.62 6.91
CA SER A 118 13.00 -2.28 6.62
C SER A 118 13.51 -1.09 7.43
N GLU A 119 12.68 -0.06 7.64
CA GLU A 119 13.05 1.13 8.41
C GLU A 119 13.15 0.82 9.91
N TYR A 120 12.19 0.03 10.41
CA TYR A 120 12.20 -0.41 11.82
C TYR A 120 13.40 -1.31 12.12
N TYR A 121 13.72 -2.26 11.23
CA TYR A 121 14.94 -3.09 11.33
C TYR A 121 16.20 -2.24 11.34
N LEU A 122 16.28 -1.24 10.44
CA LEU A 122 17.42 -0.33 10.36
C LEU A 122 17.58 0.46 11.66
N ALA A 123 16.48 0.99 12.22
CA ALA A 123 16.50 1.73 13.47
C ALA A 123 17.03 0.88 14.62
N GLN A 124 16.55 -0.36 14.75
CA GLN A 124 17.03 -1.30 15.79
C GLN A 124 18.52 -1.63 15.64
N ASN A 125 18.96 -1.97 14.42
CA ASN A 125 20.36 -2.39 14.20
C ASN A 125 21.37 -1.24 14.25
N THR A 126 20.94 0.00 14.02
CA THR A 126 21.79 1.19 14.15
C THR A 126 21.58 1.93 15.48
N GLN A 127 20.85 1.33 16.41
CA GLN A 127 20.56 1.88 17.75
C GLN A 127 19.96 3.29 17.70
N ARG A 128 19.12 3.57 16.68
CA ARG A 128 18.38 4.83 16.59
C ARG A 128 17.24 4.82 17.61
N PRO A 129 16.94 5.96 18.25
CA PRO A 129 15.84 6.03 19.21
C PRO A 129 14.51 5.65 18.56
N ILE A 130 13.77 4.74 19.21
CA ILE A 130 12.40 4.39 18.84
C ILE A 130 11.51 4.80 20.02
N ALA A 131 10.67 5.82 19.81
CA ALA A 131 9.70 6.27 20.79
C ALA A 131 8.36 5.57 20.53
N THR A 132 7.82 4.88 21.53
CA THR A 132 6.52 4.22 21.44
C THR A 132 5.49 5.04 22.22
N LEU A 133 4.32 5.28 21.59
CA LEU A 133 3.17 5.94 22.21
C LEU A 133 2.10 4.88 22.55
N PRO A 134 2.09 4.29 23.76
CA PRO A 134 1.25 3.16 24.09
C PRO A 134 -0.21 3.54 24.37
N SER A 135 -0.47 4.78 24.72
CA SER A 135 -1.81 5.26 25.07
C SER A 135 -2.52 5.92 23.90
N LYS A 136 -3.83 5.69 23.81
CA LYS A 136 -4.68 6.37 22.82
C LYS A 136 -4.74 7.88 23.15
N ALA A 137 -4.73 8.72 22.11
CA ALA A 137 -4.89 10.17 22.24
C ALA A 137 -6.26 10.57 22.82
N ARG A 138 -7.29 9.72 22.63
CA ARG A 138 -8.63 9.89 23.21
C ARG A 138 -8.93 8.70 24.12
N PRO A 139 -8.77 8.84 25.44
CA PRO A 139 -9.00 7.75 26.40
C PRO A 139 -10.43 7.21 26.39
N GLU A 140 -11.42 8.07 26.05
CA GLU A 140 -12.84 7.75 25.95
C GLU A 140 -13.24 6.95 24.72
N ALA A 141 -12.31 6.75 23.79
CA ALA A 141 -12.59 6.02 22.54
C ALA A 141 -12.85 4.53 22.80
N THR A 142 -14.05 4.09 22.44
CA THR A 142 -14.46 2.68 22.58
C THR A 142 -13.76 1.81 21.56
N ALA A 143 -13.22 0.67 22.00
CA ALA A 143 -12.65 -0.31 21.09
C ALA A 143 -13.74 -0.93 20.20
N PRO A 144 -13.50 -1.13 18.90
CA PRO A 144 -14.50 -1.77 18.03
C PRO A 144 -14.67 -3.24 18.37
N THR A 145 -15.89 -3.76 18.16
CA THR A 145 -16.15 -5.21 18.18
C THR A 145 -15.68 -5.79 16.85
N ILE A 146 -14.70 -6.70 16.88
CA ILE A 146 -14.15 -7.32 15.68
C ILE A 146 -14.76 -8.71 15.53
N GLN A 147 -15.30 -9.01 14.35
CA GLN A 147 -15.87 -10.30 13.98
C GLN A 147 -15.14 -10.83 12.75
N LEU A 148 -14.42 -11.94 12.91
CA LEU A 148 -13.73 -12.62 11.81
C LEU A 148 -14.59 -13.78 11.30
N VAL A 149 -14.92 -13.74 10.00
CA VAL A 149 -15.78 -14.73 9.35
C VAL A 149 -14.98 -15.58 8.38
N ASP A 150 -15.05 -16.88 8.56
CA ASP A 150 -14.44 -17.89 7.68
C ASP A 150 -15.30 -18.11 6.44
N LEU A 151 -14.81 -17.71 5.27
CA LEU A 151 -15.49 -17.88 3.98
C LEU A 151 -15.38 -19.30 3.42
N THR A 152 -14.54 -20.17 3.97
CA THR A 152 -14.50 -21.59 3.58
C THR A 152 -15.73 -22.35 4.09
N GLN A 153 -16.38 -21.84 5.13
CA GLN A 153 -17.60 -22.40 5.68
C GLN A 153 -18.83 -21.91 4.89
N ARG A 154 -19.38 -22.77 4.03
CA ARG A 154 -20.55 -22.43 3.19
C ARG A 154 -21.78 -21.99 3.98
N SER A 155 -21.93 -22.43 5.22
CA SER A 155 -22.99 -21.98 6.15
C SER A 155 -22.95 -20.47 6.40
N ASN A 156 -21.81 -19.83 6.26
CA ASN A 156 -21.65 -18.38 6.40
C ASN A 156 -22.10 -17.59 5.15
N LEU A 157 -22.32 -18.26 4.02
CA LEU A 157 -22.63 -17.65 2.70
C LEU A 157 -23.99 -18.11 2.13
N THR A 158 -24.98 -18.40 2.99
CA THR A 158 -26.29 -18.92 2.53
C THR A 158 -27.15 -17.88 1.82
N GLN A 159 -26.98 -16.60 2.13
CA GLN A 159 -27.77 -15.49 1.57
C GLN A 159 -27.12 -14.82 0.37
N HIS A 160 -25.79 -14.93 0.26
CA HIS A 160 -25.06 -14.25 -0.81
C HIS A 160 -23.73 -14.97 -1.12
N ARG A 161 -23.26 -14.86 -2.37
CA ARG A 161 -22.06 -15.61 -2.84
C ARG A 161 -20.73 -15.15 -2.25
N PHE A 162 -20.61 -13.89 -1.76
CA PHE A 162 -19.38 -13.34 -1.18
C PHE A 162 -19.61 -12.37 0.00
N LEU A 163 -20.84 -12.05 0.34
CA LEU A 163 -21.16 -11.34 1.58
C LEU A 163 -21.69 -12.34 2.60
N SER A 164 -21.02 -12.47 3.73
CA SER A 164 -21.45 -13.40 4.76
C SER A 164 -22.77 -12.99 5.40
N ASN A 165 -23.51 -13.97 5.92
CA ASN A 165 -24.75 -13.73 6.65
C ASN A 165 -24.54 -12.74 7.81
N GLN A 166 -23.39 -12.83 8.49
CA GLN A 166 -23.01 -11.93 9.58
C GLN A 166 -22.82 -10.49 9.09
N LEU A 167 -22.11 -10.30 7.96
CA LEU A 167 -21.90 -8.96 7.39
C LEU A 167 -23.22 -8.35 6.94
N ILE A 168 -24.08 -9.14 6.28
CA ILE A 168 -25.40 -8.71 5.83
C ILE A 168 -26.25 -8.27 7.02
N ALA A 169 -26.37 -9.07 8.08
CA ALA A 169 -27.15 -8.74 9.27
C ALA A 169 -26.63 -7.47 9.98
N THR A 170 -25.31 -7.29 10.00
CA THR A 170 -24.69 -6.07 10.59
C THR A 170 -25.00 -4.84 9.75
N ILE A 171 -24.96 -4.94 8.41
CA ILE A 171 -25.34 -3.86 7.50
C ILE A 171 -26.82 -3.50 7.71
N ASP A 172 -27.71 -4.49 7.71
CA ASP A 172 -29.16 -4.28 7.90
C ASP A 172 -29.46 -3.53 9.19
N THR A 173 -28.84 -3.95 10.30
CA THR A 173 -28.97 -3.28 11.61
C THR A 173 -28.49 -1.83 11.58
N THR A 174 -27.35 -1.59 10.94
CA THR A 174 -26.72 -0.25 10.87
C THR A 174 -27.57 0.70 10.01
N LEU A 175 -28.06 0.22 8.86
CA LEU A 175 -28.93 1.02 7.99
C LEU A 175 -30.28 1.33 8.62
N ALA A 176 -30.88 0.35 9.33
CA ALA A 176 -32.13 0.55 10.07
C ALA A 176 -32.00 1.63 11.17
N ALA A 177 -30.80 1.79 11.75
CA ALA A 177 -30.49 2.86 12.70
C ALA A 177 -30.14 4.21 12.04
N GLY A 178 -30.23 4.32 10.72
CA GLY A 178 -29.88 5.54 9.97
C GLY A 178 -28.38 5.85 9.97
N GLN A 179 -27.52 4.86 10.22
CA GLN A 179 -26.09 5.03 10.36
C GLN A 179 -25.33 4.55 9.11
N GLN A 180 -24.04 4.86 9.06
CA GLN A 180 -23.21 4.59 7.87
C GLN A 180 -22.45 3.28 7.97
N VAL A 181 -22.30 2.65 6.80
CA VAL A 181 -21.51 1.43 6.57
C VAL A 181 -20.37 1.74 5.62
N LEU A 182 -19.16 1.30 5.95
CA LEU A 182 -18.03 1.27 5.04
C LEU A 182 -17.76 -0.17 4.59
N LEU A 183 -17.87 -0.45 3.30
CA LEU A 183 -17.42 -1.70 2.70
C LEU A 183 -16.03 -1.49 2.09
N PHE A 184 -15.07 -2.07 2.76
CA PHE A 184 -13.67 -2.01 2.33
C PHE A 184 -13.33 -3.24 1.46
N HIS A 185 -12.75 -2.96 0.28
CA HIS A 185 -12.22 -4.00 -0.59
C HIS A 185 -10.89 -3.57 -1.21
N ASN A 186 -9.85 -4.41 -1.08
CA ASN A 186 -8.57 -4.12 -1.68
C ASN A 186 -8.56 -4.45 -3.17
N ARG A 187 -8.88 -3.46 -4.03
CA ARG A 187 -8.92 -3.62 -5.49
C ARG A 187 -7.60 -4.12 -6.10
N ARG A 188 -6.47 -3.79 -5.48
CA ARG A 188 -5.15 -4.22 -5.99
C ARG A 188 -4.92 -5.73 -5.87
N GLY A 189 -5.78 -6.43 -5.12
CA GLY A 189 -5.79 -7.89 -4.99
C GLY A 189 -6.56 -8.64 -6.09
N SER A 190 -7.07 -7.99 -7.13
CA SER A 190 -7.78 -8.65 -8.25
C SER A 190 -6.83 -9.33 -9.26
N ALA A 191 -5.59 -9.65 -8.87
CA ALA A 191 -4.72 -10.53 -9.65
C ALA A 191 -5.41 -11.88 -9.87
N ASN A 192 -5.19 -12.50 -11.01
CA ASN A 192 -5.66 -13.86 -11.30
C ASN A 192 -4.88 -14.86 -10.43
N VAL A 193 -5.38 -15.10 -9.25
CA VAL A 193 -4.78 -16.01 -8.26
C VAL A 193 -5.55 -17.31 -8.22
N SER A 194 -4.85 -18.39 -8.00
CA SER A 194 -5.47 -19.70 -7.76
C SER A 194 -5.63 -19.91 -6.26
N LEU A 195 -6.87 -19.84 -5.79
CA LEU A 195 -7.27 -20.01 -4.39
C LEU A 195 -8.28 -21.15 -4.28
N CYS A 196 -8.06 -22.07 -3.35
CA CYS A 196 -9.06 -23.08 -2.98
C CYS A 196 -10.09 -22.48 -2.02
N THR A 197 -11.36 -22.45 -2.41
CA THR A 197 -12.43 -21.90 -1.57
C THR A 197 -12.84 -22.86 -0.44
N ASN A 198 -12.38 -24.12 -0.47
CA ASN A 198 -12.67 -25.12 0.56
C ASN A 198 -11.69 -25.08 1.74
N CYS A 199 -10.41 -24.78 1.51
CA CYS A 199 -9.39 -24.78 2.58
C CYS A 199 -8.51 -23.53 2.63
N GLY A 200 -8.71 -22.58 1.71
CA GLY A 200 -7.91 -21.36 1.64
C GLY A 200 -6.51 -21.53 1.02
N TRP A 201 -6.15 -22.72 0.53
CA TRP A 201 -4.86 -22.91 -0.15
C TRP A 201 -4.68 -21.91 -1.31
N ALA A 202 -3.48 -21.32 -1.41
CA ALA A 202 -3.08 -20.48 -2.53
C ALA A 202 -1.74 -20.98 -3.10
N ALA A 203 -1.58 -20.86 -4.43
CA ALA A 203 -0.36 -21.28 -5.10
C ALA A 203 0.79 -20.30 -4.82
N GLU A 204 1.92 -20.82 -4.34
CA GLU A 204 3.11 -20.04 -3.94
C GLU A 204 4.35 -20.49 -4.72
N CYS A 205 5.25 -19.56 -5.04
CA CYS A 205 6.53 -19.83 -5.69
C CYS A 205 7.51 -20.48 -4.71
N PRO A 206 8.09 -21.65 -5.04
CA PRO A 206 9.01 -22.35 -4.14
C PRO A 206 10.36 -21.62 -3.96
N HIS A 207 10.69 -20.66 -4.85
CA HIS A 207 11.96 -19.95 -4.82
C HIS A 207 11.85 -18.56 -4.17
N CYS A 208 10.77 -17.84 -4.46
CA CYS A 208 10.59 -16.46 -4.00
C CYS A 208 9.63 -16.35 -2.80
N PHE A 209 8.86 -17.42 -2.53
CA PHE A 209 7.86 -17.45 -1.46
C PHE A 209 6.82 -16.33 -1.58
N VAL A 210 6.44 -16.05 -2.83
CA VAL A 210 5.35 -15.12 -3.17
C VAL A 210 4.28 -15.86 -3.96
N PRO A 211 3.03 -15.39 -3.97
CA PRO A 211 1.96 -16.01 -4.75
C PRO A 211 2.30 -16.09 -6.24
N LEU A 212 1.81 -17.17 -6.89
CA LEU A 212 1.89 -17.33 -8.34
C LEU A 212 0.68 -16.68 -9.02
N THR A 213 0.91 -16.09 -10.19
CA THR A 213 -0.14 -15.47 -11.00
C THR A 213 -0.60 -16.45 -12.09
N LEU A 214 -1.91 -16.56 -12.30
CA LEU A 214 -2.49 -17.35 -13.39
C LEU A 214 -2.37 -16.60 -14.73
N HIS A 215 -1.71 -17.22 -15.69
CA HIS A 215 -1.75 -16.88 -17.11
C HIS A 215 -2.74 -17.79 -17.82
N ALA A 216 -3.99 -17.31 -17.99
CA ALA A 216 -5.08 -18.11 -18.52
C ALA A 216 -4.87 -18.51 -20.00
N ASP A 217 -4.18 -17.67 -20.77
CA ASP A 217 -3.81 -17.91 -22.17
C ASP A 217 -2.83 -19.07 -22.34
N ARG A 218 -2.00 -19.34 -21.34
CA ARG A 218 -0.98 -20.39 -21.33
C ARG A 218 -1.33 -21.56 -20.41
N HIS A 219 -2.45 -21.50 -19.68
CA HIS A 219 -2.86 -22.45 -18.64
C HIS A 219 -1.75 -22.74 -17.62
N GLN A 220 -1.03 -21.70 -17.18
CA GLN A 220 0.13 -21.81 -16.30
C GLN A 220 0.03 -20.83 -15.14
N LEU A 221 0.60 -21.25 -14.00
CA LEU A 221 0.91 -20.38 -12.87
C LEU A 221 2.36 -19.90 -12.99
N GLN A 222 2.60 -18.62 -12.89
CA GLN A 222 3.94 -18.04 -13.08
C GLN A 222 4.32 -17.07 -11.97
N CYS A 223 5.60 -17.12 -11.58
CA CYS A 223 6.22 -16.11 -10.70
C CYS A 223 6.79 -14.97 -11.54
N HIS A 224 6.29 -13.75 -11.32
CA HIS A 224 6.80 -12.55 -12.01
C HIS A 224 8.15 -12.05 -11.47
N ILE A 225 8.69 -12.65 -10.40
CA ILE A 225 10.00 -12.27 -9.83
C ILE A 225 11.12 -13.11 -10.43
N CYS A 226 11.03 -14.44 -10.37
CA CYS A 226 12.11 -15.34 -10.83
C CYS A 226 11.82 -16.08 -12.14
N GLY A 227 10.58 -16.01 -12.65
CA GLY A 227 10.17 -16.71 -13.88
C GLY A 227 9.78 -18.18 -13.68
N TYR A 228 9.79 -18.71 -12.43
CA TYR A 228 9.27 -20.05 -12.16
C TYR A 228 7.84 -20.19 -12.66
N HIS A 229 7.53 -21.31 -13.30
CA HIS A 229 6.19 -21.62 -13.78
C HIS A 229 5.84 -23.09 -13.51
N THR A 230 4.54 -23.35 -13.35
CA THR A 230 3.97 -24.68 -13.14
C THR A 230 2.58 -24.76 -13.77
N THR A 231 2.07 -25.96 -13.95
CA THR A 231 0.71 -26.18 -14.45
C THR A 231 -0.33 -25.76 -13.43
N VAL A 232 -1.52 -25.34 -13.90
CA VAL A 232 -2.67 -25.08 -13.03
C VAL A 232 -3.16 -26.40 -12.45
N PRO A 233 -3.25 -26.57 -11.12
CA PRO A 233 -3.74 -27.81 -10.54
C PRO A 233 -5.24 -27.97 -10.79
N THR A 234 -5.68 -29.14 -11.16
CA THR A 234 -7.10 -29.50 -11.34
C THR A 234 -7.80 -29.80 -10.02
N MET A 235 -7.03 -30.15 -8.99
CA MET A 235 -7.48 -30.37 -7.62
C MET A 235 -6.53 -29.65 -6.66
N CYS A 236 -7.06 -29.22 -5.52
CA CYS A 236 -6.26 -28.60 -4.47
C CYS A 236 -5.20 -29.59 -3.94
N PRO A 237 -3.91 -29.21 -3.90
CA PRO A 237 -2.86 -30.08 -3.37
C PRO A 237 -3.01 -30.39 -1.87
N THR A 238 -3.76 -29.56 -1.13
CA THR A 238 -3.93 -29.69 0.32
C THR A 238 -5.16 -30.50 0.71
N CYS A 239 -6.33 -30.18 0.13
CA CYS A 239 -7.60 -30.81 0.57
C CYS A 239 -8.28 -31.63 -0.55
N HIS A 240 -7.66 -31.74 -1.73
CA HIS A 240 -8.16 -32.48 -2.89
C HIS A 240 -9.51 -32.02 -3.45
N SER A 241 -10.02 -30.85 -3.02
CA SER A 241 -11.24 -30.25 -3.58
C SER A 241 -10.95 -29.73 -5.00
N THR A 242 -11.95 -29.77 -5.87
CA THR A 242 -11.96 -29.16 -7.20
C THR A 242 -12.37 -27.69 -7.18
N ASP A 243 -12.77 -27.14 -6.01
CA ASP A 243 -13.26 -25.77 -5.84
C ASP A 243 -12.12 -24.75 -5.84
N ILE A 244 -11.34 -24.71 -6.93
CA ILE A 244 -10.28 -23.73 -7.13
C ILE A 244 -10.84 -22.57 -7.95
N VAL A 245 -10.76 -21.35 -7.41
CA VAL A 245 -11.16 -20.13 -8.10
C VAL A 245 -9.93 -19.36 -8.57
N HIS A 246 -10.04 -18.72 -9.74
CA HIS A 246 -8.96 -18.04 -10.42
C HIS A 246 -9.19 -16.54 -10.61
N ARG A 247 -10.20 -15.97 -9.96
CA ARG A 247 -10.58 -14.55 -10.11
C ARG A 247 -10.86 -13.89 -8.77
N GLY A 248 -10.35 -12.67 -8.61
CA GLY A 248 -10.75 -11.79 -7.50
C GLY A 248 -12.10 -11.09 -7.77
N ILE A 249 -12.73 -10.64 -6.70
CA ILE A 249 -13.94 -9.81 -6.73
C ILE A 249 -13.51 -8.35 -7.02
N GLY A 250 -14.22 -7.66 -7.92
CA GLY A 250 -13.96 -6.23 -8.21
C GLY A 250 -14.94 -5.31 -7.48
N THR A 251 -14.52 -4.06 -7.19
CA THR A 251 -15.37 -3.05 -6.53
C THR A 251 -16.67 -2.75 -7.28
N LYS A 252 -16.66 -2.79 -8.61
CA LYS A 252 -17.88 -2.61 -9.44
C LYS A 252 -18.89 -3.73 -9.22
N LEU A 253 -18.42 -4.96 -9.04
CA LEU A 253 -19.29 -6.09 -8.73
C LEU A 253 -19.91 -5.93 -7.35
N ILE A 254 -19.10 -5.52 -6.36
CA ILE A 254 -19.60 -5.26 -5.00
C ILE A 254 -20.66 -4.18 -5.03
N GLU A 255 -20.43 -3.08 -5.75
CA GLU A 255 -21.40 -1.99 -5.91
C GLU A 255 -22.72 -2.46 -6.50
N ALA A 256 -22.69 -3.24 -7.59
CA ALA A 256 -23.88 -3.76 -8.25
C ALA A 256 -24.71 -4.68 -7.33
N GLU A 257 -24.03 -5.57 -6.61
CA GLU A 257 -24.71 -6.51 -5.69
C GLU A 257 -25.29 -5.78 -4.45
N VAL A 258 -24.53 -4.80 -3.91
CA VAL A 258 -25.00 -3.96 -2.80
C VAL A 258 -26.20 -3.11 -3.23
N ALA A 259 -26.20 -2.51 -4.42
CA ALA A 259 -27.32 -1.75 -4.96
C ALA A 259 -28.57 -2.62 -5.17
N THR A 260 -28.40 -3.86 -5.60
CA THR A 260 -29.51 -4.81 -5.77
C THR A 260 -30.13 -5.19 -4.42
N ARG A 261 -29.29 -5.39 -3.39
CA ARG A 261 -29.78 -5.84 -2.08
C ARG A 261 -30.37 -4.70 -1.24
N TRP A 262 -29.80 -3.51 -1.32
CA TRP A 262 -30.25 -2.31 -0.58
C TRP A 262 -30.60 -1.17 -1.53
N PRO A 263 -31.70 -1.29 -2.31
CA PRO A 263 -32.06 -0.33 -3.36
C PRO A 263 -32.42 1.07 -2.81
N GLN A 264 -32.73 1.18 -1.54
CA GLN A 264 -33.04 2.45 -0.88
C GLN A 264 -31.77 3.14 -0.32
N ALA A 265 -30.64 2.44 -0.26
CA ALA A 265 -29.42 3.00 0.28
C ALA A 265 -28.71 3.90 -0.75
N ARG A 266 -28.27 5.07 -0.31
CA ARG A 266 -27.40 5.93 -1.11
C ARG A 266 -25.97 5.43 -1.05
N ILE A 267 -25.51 4.83 -2.14
CA ILE A 267 -24.18 4.23 -2.27
C ILE A 267 -23.22 5.24 -2.86
N VAL A 268 -22.04 5.40 -2.25
CA VAL A 268 -20.93 6.20 -2.78
C VAL A 268 -19.70 5.33 -2.91
N ARG A 269 -19.10 5.31 -4.09
CA ARG A 269 -17.89 4.54 -4.36
C ARG A 269 -16.67 5.45 -4.52
N PHE A 270 -15.62 5.12 -3.74
CA PHE A 270 -14.31 5.75 -3.81
C PHE A 270 -13.28 4.73 -4.32
N ASP A 271 -12.95 4.83 -5.59
CA ASP A 271 -11.83 4.10 -6.16
C ASP A 271 -10.92 5.08 -6.94
N GLY A 272 -9.67 4.68 -7.18
CA GLY A 272 -8.66 5.54 -7.82
C GLY A 272 -8.96 5.96 -9.28
N ASP A 273 -10.12 5.56 -9.85
CA ASP A 273 -10.53 5.88 -11.21
C ASP A 273 -11.54 7.05 -11.28
N SER A 274 -11.95 7.63 -10.14
CA SER A 274 -12.85 8.80 -10.12
C SER A 274 -12.09 10.06 -10.58
N SER A 275 -12.43 10.57 -11.75
CA SER A 275 -11.59 11.47 -12.56
C SER A 275 -11.91 12.97 -12.48
N SER A 276 -12.85 13.43 -11.63
CA SER A 276 -13.14 14.86 -11.52
C SER A 276 -13.06 15.39 -10.09
N THR A 277 -12.29 16.47 -9.91
CA THR A 277 -12.01 17.08 -8.61
C THR A 277 -13.27 17.63 -7.92
N SER A 278 -14.22 18.19 -8.68
CA SER A 278 -15.50 18.69 -8.18
C SER A 278 -16.41 17.58 -7.67
N SER A 279 -16.36 16.38 -8.27
CA SER A 279 -17.11 15.23 -7.80
C SER A 279 -16.55 14.66 -6.48
N LEU A 280 -15.25 14.76 -6.26
CA LEU A 280 -14.62 14.29 -5.02
C LEU A 280 -15.02 15.16 -3.81
N GLU A 281 -15.02 16.49 -3.94
CA GLU A 281 -15.44 17.39 -2.85
C GLU A 281 -16.91 17.20 -2.48
N GLN A 282 -17.79 17.07 -3.47
CA GLN A 282 -19.19 16.77 -3.24
C GLN A 282 -19.40 15.39 -2.60
N GLN A 283 -18.63 14.40 -3.02
CA GLN A 283 -18.63 13.07 -2.41
C GLN A 283 -18.15 13.11 -0.97
N TYR A 284 -17.08 13.85 -0.66
CA TYR A 284 -16.62 14.05 0.71
C TYR A 284 -17.67 14.72 1.58
N GLN A 285 -18.38 15.73 1.07
CA GLN A 285 -19.47 16.37 1.81
C GLN A 285 -20.58 15.37 2.15
N ALA A 286 -20.99 14.53 1.18
CA ALA A 286 -22.00 13.49 1.39
C ALA A 286 -21.61 12.42 2.43
N LEU A 287 -20.31 12.22 2.66
CA LEU A 287 -19.83 11.36 3.73
C LEU A 287 -19.96 12.02 5.11
N TYR A 288 -19.60 13.31 5.22
CA TYR A 288 -19.61 14.03 6.48
C TYR A 288 -21.03 14.36 6.97
N ASP A 289 -21.93 14.73 6.07
CA ASP A 289 -23.32 15.08 6.40
C ASP A 289 -24.24 13.85 6.60
N GLY A 290 -23.69 12.64 6.39
CA GLY A 290 -24.42 11.38 6.60
C GLY A 290 -25.41 11.03 5.50
N THR A 291 -25.45 11.77 4.39
CA THR A 291 -26.38 11.47 3.29
C THR A 291 -25.98 10.20 2.52
N ALA A 292 -24.70 9.79 2.53
CA ALA A 292 -24.27 8.50 2.05
C ALA A 292 -24.47 7.42 3.12
N ASN A 293 -25.26 6.38 2.81
CA ASN A 293 -25.53 5.28 3.74
C ASN A 293 -24.48 4.19 3.65
N ILE A 294 -24.10 3.80 2.42
CA ILE A 294 -23.08 2.77 2.17
C ILE A 294 -21.92 3.39 1.38
N ILE A 295 -20.75 3.25 1.92
CA ILE A 295 -19.51 3.72 1.33
C ILE A 295 -18.75 2.49 0.86
N ILE A 296 -18.43 2.41 -0.45
CA ILE A 296 -17.60 1.33 -0.99
C ILE A 296 -16.25 1.94 -1.34
N GLY A 297 -15.17 1.42 -0.76
CA GLY A 297 -13.88 2.03 -0.97
C GLY A 297 -12.70 1.08 -0.93
N THR A 298 -11.60 1.57 -1.50
CA THR A 298 -10.27 1.00 -1.40
C THR A 298 -9.46 1.76 -0.33
N GLN A 299 -8.16 1.67 -0.35
CA GLN A 299 -7.24 2.33 0.60
C GLN A 299 -7.49 3.84 0.77
N VAL A 300 -8.08 4.52 -0.22
CA VAL A 300 -8.36 5.97 -0.15
C VAL A 300 -9.32 6.32 0.99
N VAL A 301 -10.35 5.49 1.22
CA VAL A 301 -11.34 5.73 2.28
C VAL A 301 -10.83 5.33 3.66
N ALA A 302 -9.92 4.34 3.70
CA ALA A 302 -9.25 3.95 4.95
C ALA A 302 -8.31 5.06 5.48
N LYS A 303 -7.95 6.05 4.65
CA LYS A 303 -6.95 7.08 4.97
C LYS A 303 -7.61 8.47 5.13
N GLY A 304 -7.57 9.05 6.30
CA GLY A 304 -7.84 10.47 6.53
C GLY A 304 -9.27 10.89 6.84
N LEU A 305 -10.28 10.03 6.78
CA LEU A 305 -11.67 10.39 7.05
C LEU A 305 -12.08 10.08 8.50
N ASP A 306 -12.48 11.09 9.25
CA ASP A 306 -13.20 10.94 10.53
C ASP A 306 -14.69 11.05 10.21
N LEU A 307 -15.42 9.92 10.18
CA LEU A 307 -16.84 9.86 9.84
C LEU A 307 -17.68 9.65 11.11
N PRO A 308 -18.34 10.69 11.59
CA PRO A 308 -19.05 10.64 12.89
C PRO A 308 -20.19 9.60 12.95
N GLN A 309 -20.81 9.31 11.81
CA GLN A 309 -21.95 8.37 11.71
C GLN A 309 -21.54 6.94 11.32
N LEU A 310 -20.26 6.68 11.09
CA LEU A 310 -19.77 5.34 10.74
C LEU A 310 -19.89 4.39 11.94
N ARG A 311 -20.62 3.29 11.78
CA ARG A 311 -20.81 2.28 12.84
C ARG A 311 -20.42 0.88 12.40
N THR A 312 -20.38 0.62 11.10
CA THR A 312 -19.99 -0.68 10.58
C THR A 312 -18.91 -0.54 9.53
N VAL A 313 -17.87 -1.35 9.66
CA VAL A 313 -16.88 -1.56 8.61
C VAL A 313 -16.88 -3.03 8.22
N GLY A 314 -17.16 -3.32 6.95
CA GLY A 314 -17.07 -4.66 6.36
C GLY A 314 -15.82 -4.76 5.49
N VAL A 315 -14.88 -5.64 5.84
CA VAL A 315 -13.78 -6.03 4.95
C VAL A 315 -14.25 -7.23 4.14
N VAL A 316 -14.56 -7.01 2.84
CA VAL A 316 -15.25 -8.01 2.00
C VAL A 316 -14.39 -9.25 1.77
N GLN A 317 -13.08 -9.08 1.61
CA GLN A 317 -12.13 -10.18 1.51
C GLN A 317 -10.74 -9.70 1.96
N ALA A 318 -10.34 -10.03 3.17
CA ALA A 318 -9.09 -9.56 3.77
C ALA A 318 -7.85 -10.17 3.10
N ASP A 319 -7.94 -11.42 2.71
CA ASP A 319 -6.89 -12.18 2.05
C ASP A 319 -6.77 -11.96 0.53
N ALA A 320 -7.66 -11.17 -0.08
CA ALA A 320 -7.53 -10.81 -1.50
C ALA A 320 -6.18 -10.18 -1.83
N GLY A 321 -5.65 -9.38 -0.91
CA GLY A 321 -4.35 -8.75 -1.07
C GLY A 321 -3.17 -9.72 -0.91
N LEU A 322 -3.28 -10.78 -0.13
CA LEU A 322 -2.22 -11.79 0.08
C LEU A 322 -1.83 -12.49 -1.23
N ALA A 323 -2.68 -12.42 -2.20
CA ALA A 323 -2.54 -13.00 -3.52
C ALA A 323 -1.64 -12.20 -4.49
N LEU A 324 -1.17 -11.02 -4.13
CA LEU A 324 -0.27 -10.23 -4.98
C LEU A 324 1.15 -10.81 -4.94
N PRO A 325 1.81 -11.02 -6.10
CA PRO A 325 3.13 -11.60 -6.16
C PRO A 325 4.24 -10.59 -5.83
N ASP A 326 4.19 -10.05 -4.61
CA ASP A 326 5.15 -9.06 -4.12
C ASP A 326 5.63 -9.38 -2.71
N TYR A 327 6.89 -9.10 -2.41
CA TYR A 327 7.50 -9.34 -1.10
C TYR A 327 6.95 -8.47 0.02
N ILE A 328 6.31 -7.34 -0.32
CA ILE A 328 5.70 -6.43 0.66
C ILE A 328 4.20 -6.68 0.87
N THR A 329 3.66 -7.70 0.24
CA THR A 329 2.21 -7.98 0.27
C THR A 329 1.68 -8.14 1.69
N ASN A 330 2.38 -8.92 2.51
CA ASN A 330 2.02 -9.16 3.91
C ASN A 330 2.04 -7.86 4.73
N GLU A 331 3.03 -6.99 4.51
CA GLU A 331 3.12 -5.68 5.16
C GLU A 331 1.92 -4.79 4.81
N ARG A 332 1.55 -4.74 3.53
CA ARG A 332 0.39 -3.95 3.08
C ARG A 332 -0.94 -4.44 3.65
N ILE A 333 -1.11 -5.75 3.81
CA ILE A 333 -2.33 -6.31 4.41
C ILE A 333 -2.36 -6.01 5.91
N PHE A 334 -1.24 -6.18 6.60
CA PHE A 334 -1.14 -5.79 8.01
C PHE A 334 -1.48 -4.31 8.21
N GLU A 335 -0.82 -3.41 7.48
CA GLU A 335 -1.06 -1.96 7.52
C GLU A 335 -2.55 -1.64 7.32
N LEU A 336 -3.15 -2.27 6.30
CA LEU A 336 -4.53 -2.07 5.96
C LEU A 336 -5.48 -2.49 7.09
N LEU A 337 -5.33 -3.70 7.62
CA LEU A 337 -6.20 -4.21 8.69
C LEU A 337 -6.02 -3.40 9.97
N ALA A 338 -4.77 -3.09 10.35
CA ALA A 338 -4.48 -2.26 11.50
C ALA A 338 -5.07 -0.85 11.37
N GLN A 339 -5.02 -0.25 10.17
CA GLN A 339 -5.65 1.04 9.90
C GLN A 339 -7.18 0.98 9.98
N VAL A 340 -7.81 -0.03 9.38
CA VAL A 340 -9.26 -0.22 9.40
C VAL A 340 -9.75 -0.36 10.84
N VAL A 341 -9.11 -1.21 11.64
CA VAL A 341 -9.46 -1.40 13.06
C VAL A 341 -9.20 -0.13 13.88
N GLY A 342 -8.05 0.52 13.67
CA GLY A 342 -7.64 1.72 14.41
C GLY A 342 -8.48 2.97 14.13
N ARG A 343 -9.15 3.04 12.96
CA ARG A 343 -10.00 4.19 12.62
C ARG A 343 -11.36 4.15 13.28
N VAL A 344 -11.94 2.97 13.37
CA VAL A 344 -13.31 2.79 13.90
C VAL A 344 -13.35 2.98 15.42
N GLY A 345 -12.23 2.84 16.12
CA GLY A 345 -12.13 3.01 17.57
C GLY A 345 -11.79 4.43 18.03
N ARG A 346 -12.14 5.48 17.27
CA ARG A 346 -11.83 6.88 17.62
C ARG A 346 -13.00 7.65 18.23
N SER A 347 -14.23 7.13 18.12
CA SER A 347 -15.43 7.72 18.68
C SER A 347 -15.84 7.06 20.00
N ALA A 348 -16.65 7.76 20.81
CA ALA A 348 -17.28 7.20 22.01
C ALA A 348 -18.39 6.19 21.70
N HIS A 349 -18.73 6.02 20.43
CA HIS A 349 -19.81 5.12 20.02
C HIS A 349 -19.30 3.72 19.69
N ALA A 350 -20.08 2.71 20.04
CA ALA A 350 -19.80 1.32 19.67
C ALA A 350 -19.80 1.15 18.14
N THR A 351 -18.79 0.50 17.61
CA THR A 351 -18.61 0.22 16.20
C THR A 351 -18.28 -1.25 15.99
N THR A 352 -18.71 -1.81 14.85
CA THR A 352 -18.47 -3.22 14.51
C THR A 352 -17.61 -3.30 13.25
N VAL A 353 -16.58 -4.14 13.31
CA VAL A 353 -15.73 -4.48 12.16
C VAL A 353 -15.96 -5.95 11.82
N VAL A 354 -16.55 -6.22 10.66
CA VAL A 354 -16.74 -7.58 10.16
C VAL A 354 -15.70 -7.84 9.09
N VAL A 355 -14.81 -8.80 9.34
CA VAL A 355 -13.72 -9.16 8.43
C VAL A 355 -13.99 -10.55 7.88
N GLN A 356 -14.04 -10.70 6.58
CA GLN A 356 -14.24 -11.96 5.89
C GLN A 356 -12.93 -12.43 5.24
N ALA A 357 -12.59 -13.70 5.38
CA ALA A 357 -11.39 -14.29 4.80
C ALA A 357 -11.56 -15.78 4.48
N TYR A 358 -10.90 -16.26 3.42
CA TYR A 358 -10.70 -17.68 3.16
C TYR A 358 -9.56 -18.29 3.98
N GLN A 359 -8.65 -17.44 4.47
CA GLN A 359 -7.54 -17.81 5.33
C GLN A 359 -7.61 -17.07 6.67
N PRO A 360 -8.67 -17.26 7.49
CA PRO A 360 -8.86 -16.47 8.72
C PRO A 360 -7.73 -16.69 9.74
N GLN A 361 -7.06 -17.85 9.69
CA GLN A 361 -5.94 -18.18 10.58
C GLN A 361 -4.57 -17.69 10.05
N HIS A 362 -4.55 -16.99 8.90
CA HIS A 362 -3.29 -16.46 8.38
C HIS A 362 -2.68 -15.48 9.38
N PRO A 363 -1.36 -15.65 9.78
CA PRO A 363 -0.78 -14.87 10.87
C PRO A 363 -0.85 -13.36 10.65
N VAL A 364 -0.74 -12.91 9.39
CA VAL A 364 -0.84 -11.48 9.04
C VAL A 364 -2.24 -10.93 9.31
N ILE A 365 -3.29 -11.72 9.05
CA ILE A 365 -4.68 -11.33 9.33
C ILE A 365 -4.87 -11.23 10.84
N GLN A 366 -4.45 -12.25 11.60
CA GLN A 366 -4.56 -12.26 13.06
C GLN A 366 -3.81 -11.08 13.69
N ALA A 367 -2.54 -10.86 13.30
CA ALA A 367 -1.74 -9.75 13.80
C ALA A 367 -2.34 -8.38 13.43
N GLY A 368 -2.86 -8.22 12.20
CA GLY A 368 -3.49 -6.98 11.75
C GLY A 368 -4.77 -6.64 12.52
N LEU A 369 -5.60 -7.63 12.80
CA LEU A 369 -6.82 -7.45 13.61
C LEU A 369 -6.50 -7.16 15.09
N ALA A 370 -5.47 -7.80 15.63
CA ALA A 370 -4.98 -7.54 16.98
C ALA A 370 -4.17 -6.24 17.09
N GLN A 371 -3.83 -5.60 15.96
CA GLN A 371 -2.90 -4.47 15.87
C GLN A 371 -1.52 -4.79 16.50
N ASP A 372 -1.11 -6.05 16.47
CA ASP A 372 0.16 -6.52 17.01
C ASP A 372 1.27 -6.39 15.97
N TYR A 373 1.89 -5.19 15.93
CA TYR A 373 3.01 -4.93 15.04
C TYR A 373 4.22 -5.81 15.36
N THR A 374 4.45 -6.15 16.63
CA THR A 374 5.62 -6.94 17.03
C THR A 374 5.56 -8.36 16.47
N ALA A 375 4.42 -9.04 16.64
CA ALA A 375 4.23 -10.38 16.08
C ALA A 375 4.34 -10.36 14.55
N PHE A 376 3.70 -9.38 13.89
CA PHE A 376 3.81 -9.19 12.44
C PHE A 376 5.26 -8.97 11.99
N TYR A 377 5.99 -8.07 12.65
CA TYR A 377 7.38 -7.72 12.30
C TYR A 377 8.31 -8.92 12.33
N HIS A 378 8.26 -9.74 13.39
CA HIS A 378 9.09 -10.94 13.49
C HIS A 378 8.80 -11.95 12.38
N GLN A 379 7.53 -12.16 12.06
CA GLN A 379 7.13 -13.02 10.95
C GLN A 379 7.64 -12.47 9.60
N ALA A 380 7.38 -11.20 9.33
CA ALA A 380 7.80 -10.55 8.08
C ALA A 380 9.32 -10.60 7.90
N LEU A 381 10.11 -10.42 8.97
CA LEU A 381 11.56 -10.56 8.91
C LEU A 381 12.00 -12.00 8.55
N ALA A 382 11.36 -13.02 9.14
CA ALA A 382 11.68 -14.41 8.83
C ALA A 382 11.43 -14.74 7.34
N GLU A 383 10.29 -14.30 6.80
CA GLU A 383 9.92 -14.47 5.38
C GLU A 383 10.91 -13.73 4.46
N ARG A 384 11.25 -12.47 4.77
CA ARG A 384 12.18 -11.67 3.97
C ARG A 384 13.61 -12.21 4.01
N ARG A 385 14.02 -12.78 5.14
CA ARG A 385 15.33 -13.45 5.24
C ARG A 385 15.38 -14.69 4.35
N ARG A 386 14.32 -15.53 4.40
CA ARG A 386 14.20 -16.73 3.55
C ARG A 386 14.20 -16.37 2.06
N GLY A 387 13.45 -15.36 1.65
CA GLY A 387 13.35 -14.89 0.27
C GLY A 387 14.49 -13.97 -0.17
N GLN A 388 15.44 -13.63 0.71
CA GLN A 388 16.48 -12.63 0.44
C GLN A 388 15.89 -11.33 -0.10
N PHE A 389 15.02 -10.70 0.70
CA PHE A 389 14.42 -9.39 0.42
C PHE A 389 14.87 -8.33 1.43
N PRO A 390 14.67 -7.03 1.16
CA PRO A 390 15.00 -5.98 2.12
C PRO A 390 14.30 -6.23 3.49
N PRO A 391 15.01 -6.04 4.61
CA PRO A 391 16.25 -5.28 4.78
C PRO A 391 17.55 -6.06 4.59
N PHE A 392 17.54 -7.34 4.27
CA PHE A 392 18.73 -8.20 4.20
C PHE A 392 19.55 -8.02 2.92
N VAL A 393 18.94 -7.52 1.87
CA VAL A 393 19.57 -7.18 0.60
C VAL A 393 18.99 -5.87 0.06
N HIS A 394 19.72 -5.23 -0.83
CA HIS A 394 19.21 -4.12 -1.64
C HIS A 394 18.69 -4.62 -2.98
N LEU A 395 17.68 -3.93 -3.51
CA LEU A 395 17.03 -4.30 -4.77
C LEU A 395 17.23 -3.23 -5.84
N LEU A 396 17.37 -3.67 -7.08
CA LEU A 396 17.29 -2.85 -8.28
C LEU A 396 16.30 -3.55 -9.24
N LYS A 397 15.24 -2.86 -9.61
CA LYS A 397 14.30 -3.28 -10.63
C LYS A 397 14.61 -2.58 -11.94
N LEU A 398 14.89 -3.35 -12.97
CA LEU A 398 15.07 -2.87 -14.33
C LEU A 398 13.88 -3.36 -15.16
N THR A 399 13.18 -2.45 -15.83
CA THR A 399 12.05 -2.79 -16.69
C THR A 399 12.32 -2.28 -18.09
N CYS A 400 12.40 -3.19 -19.07
CA CYS A 400 12.48 -2.79 -20.47
C CYS A 400 11.09 -2.62 -21.08
N VAL A 401 10.96 -1.71 -22.05
CA VAL A 401 9.71 -1.36 -22.72
C VAL A 401 9.95 -1.32 -24.22
N TYR A 402 9.36 -2.28 -24.95
CA TYR A 402 9.51 -2.39 -26.41
C TYR A 402 8.14 -2.55 -27.09
N LYS A 403 8.07 -2.23 -28.39
CA LYS A 403 6.84 -2.38 -29.19
C LYS A 403 6.52 -3.85 -29.51
N THR A 404 7.53 -4.75 -29.49
CA THR A 404 7.34 -6.18 -29.74
C THR A 404 7.86 -7.02 -28.59
N GLU A 405 7.18 -8.10 -28.30
CA GLU A 405 7.58 -9.05 -27.25
C GLU A 405 8.95 -9.64 -27.51
N ALA A 406 9.21 -10.07 -28.76
CA ALA A 406 10.51 -10.64 -29.15
C ALA A 406 11.68 -9.67 -28.90
N ALA A 407 11.48 -8.34 -29.09
CA ALA A 407 12.48 -7.34 -28.77
C ALA A 407 12.68 -7.19 -27.26
N ALA A 408 11.60 -7.21 -26.48
CA ALA A 408 11.68 -7.15 -25.02
C ALA A 408 12.44 -8.35 -24.45
N ILE A 409 12.15 -9.56 -24.91
CA ILE A 409 12.83 -10.79 -24.50
C ILE A 409 14.32 -10.71 -24.85
N ARG A 410 14.63 -10.47 -26.10
CA ARG A 410 16.02 -10.46 -26.60
C ARG A 410 16.89 -9.43 -25.86
N ASN A 411 16.39 -8.20 -25.68
CA ASN A 411 17.15 -7.15 -25.01
C ASN A 411 17.28 -7.40 -23.50
N SER A 412 16.24 -7.96 -22.86
CA SER A 412 16.31 -8.29 -21.43
C SER A 412 17.28 -9.46 -21.17
N GLN A 413 17.33 -10.46 -22.06
CA GLN A 413 18.30 -11.55 -21.98
C GLN A 413 19.74 -11.06 -22.20
N ALA A 414 19.95 -10.20 -23.20
CA ALA A 414 21.27 -9.63 -23.48
C ALA A 414 21.80 -8.82 -22.28
N LEU A 415 20.97 -7.94 -21.69
CA LEU A 415 21.38 -7.17 -20.52
C LEU A 415 21.63 -8.08 -19.30
N ALA A 416 20.79 -9.09 -19.08
CA ALA A 416 20.99 -10.04 -17.99
C ALA A 416 22.32 -10.80 -18.12
N GLN A 417 22.69 -11.20 -19.34
CA GLN A 417 23.96 -11.85 -19.61
C GLN A 417 25.15 -10.90 -19.36
N GLN A 418 25.08 -9.67 -19.86
CA GLN A 418 26.10 -8.65 -19.64
C GLN A 418 26.32 -8.39 -18.15
N ILE A 419 25.24 -8.19 -17.37
CA ILE A 419 25.34 -7.94 -15.91
C ILE A 419 25.95 -9.16 -15.21
N ARG A 420 25.58 -10.40 -15.56
CA ARG A 420 26.19 -11.61 -14.98
C ARG A 420 27.70 -11.69 -15.21
N GLN A 421 28.16 -11.22 -16.36
CA GLN A 421 29.59 -11.24 -16.73
C GLN A 421 30.39 -10.15 -16.02
N HIS A 422 29.83 -8.92 -15.94
CA HIS A 422 30.54 -7.75 -15.42
C HIS A 422 30.38 -7.56 -13.89
N HIS A 423 29.30 -8.06 -13.30
CA HIS A 423 28.95 -7.82 -11.91
C HIS A 423 28.70 -9.13 -11.14
N PRO A 424 29.74 -9.93 -10.85
CA PRO A 424 29.61 -11.21 -10.17
C PRO A 424 29.11 -11.12 -8.72
N ALA A 425 29.17 -9.92 -8.11
CA ALA A 425 28.74 -9.68 -6.74
C ALA A 425 27.20 -9.54 -6.59
N VAL A 426 26.46 -9.50 -7.71
CA VAL A 426 25.00 -9.37 -7.67
C VAL A 426 24.30 -10.64 -8.11
N SER A 427 23.12 -10.90 -7.57
CA SER A 427 22.22 -11.98 -8.00
C SER A 427 21.11 -11.41 -8.89
N ILE A 428 20.82 -12.10 -10.01
CA ILE A 428 19.84 -11.66 -11.00
C ILE A 428 18.71 -12.67 -11.07
N LEU A 429 17.48 -12.20 -10.85
CA LEU A 429 16.24 -12.93 -11.09
C LEU A 429 15.61 -12.46 -12.40
N GLY A 430 15.09 -13.39 -13.18
CA GLY A 430 14.59 -13.13 -14.52
C GLY A 430 15.67 -13.31 -15.61
N PRO A 431 15.44 -12.80 -16.86
CA PRO A 431 14.32 -11.95 -17.26
C PRO A 431 12.95 -12.64 -17.20
N THR A 432 11.94 -11.89 -16.83
CA THR A 432 10.56 -12.38 -16.73
C THR A 432 9.60 -11.28 -17.21
N PRO A 433 8.41 -11.62 -17.75
CA PRO A 433 7.38 -10.62 -18.00
C PRO A 433 7.09 -9.80 -16.75
N ALA A 434 6.96 -8.50 -16.88
CA ALA A 434 6.47 -7.66 -15.77
C ALA A 434 5.03 -8.04 -15.41
N PHE A 435 4.57 -7.76 -14.20
CA PHE A 435 3.20 -8.05 -13.76
C PHE A 435 2.13 -7.50 -14.71
N HIS A 436 2.35 -6.28 -15.22
CA HIS A 436 1.62 -5.73 -16.35
C HIS A 436 2.46 -5.88 -17.64
N GLU A 437 2.47 -7.12 -18.16
CA GLU A 437 3.26 -7.50 -19.32
C GLU A 437 3.01 -6.63 -20.55
N ARG A 438 1.74 -6.27 -20.79
CA ARG A 438 1.34 -5.41 -21.90
C ARG A 438 0.66 -4.16 -21.39
N LEU A 439 1.17 -3.00 -21.78
CA LEU A 439 0.54 -1.72 -21.52
C LEU A 439 0.44 -0.91 -22.80
N ARG A 440 -0.80 -0.63 -23.26
CA ARG A 440 -1.07 -0.07 -24.58
C ARG A 440 -0.41 -0.95 -25.67
N ASP A 441 0.40 -0.36 -26.53
CA ASP A 441 1.08 -1.04 -27.64
C ASP A 441 2.54 -1.42 -27.31
N THR A 442 2.84 -1.65 -26.02
CA THR A 442 4.20 -2.01 -25.59
C THR A 442 4.20 -3.24 -24.70
N TYR A 443 5.28 -4.02 -24.82
CA TYR A 443 5.59 -5.18 -23.97
C TYR A 443 6.64 -4.82 -22.94
N ARG A 444 6.48 -5.33 -21.71
CA ARG A 444 7.34 -5.04 -20.56
C ARG A 444 7.93 -6.32 -20.00
N TRP A 445 9.25 -6.35 -19.93
CA TRP A 445 10.02 -7.40 -19.29
C TRP A 445 10.88 -6.80 -18.19
N GLN A 446 11.17 -7.59 -17.15
CA GLN A 446 11.91 -7.08 -16.01
C GLN A 446 13.02 -8.00 -15.55
N LEU A 447 14.03 -7.39 -14.94
CA LEU A 447 15.10 -8.01 -14.18
C LEU A 447 15.05 -7.48 -12.76
N ILE A 448 15.13 -8.37 -11.77
CA ILE A 448 15.27 -8.00 -10.36
C ILE A 448 16.69 -8.37 -9.93
N ILE A 449 17.45 -7.39 -9.54
CA ILE A 449 18.84 -7.53 -9.14
C ILE A 449 18.93 -7.35 -7.64
N LYS A 450 19.59 -8.29 -6.97
CA LYS A 450 19.80 -8.30 -5.53
C LYS A 450 21.29 -8.15 -5.24
N ALA A 451 21.62 -7.31 -4.26
CA ALA A 451 22.99 -7.13 -3.77
C ALA A 451 23.03 -6.97 -2.26
N ALA A 452 24.09 -7.45 -1.62
CA ALA A 452 24.33 -7.22 -0.21
C ALA A 452 24.64 -5.75 0.09
N GLN A 453 25.26 -5.05 -0.85
CA GLN A 453 25.60 -3.66 -0.70
C GLN A 453 24.99 -2.81 -1.83
N ARG A 454 24.41 -1.69 -1.45
CA ARG A 454 23.74 -0.78 -2.39
C ARG A 454 24.68 -0.23 -3.47
N ARG A 455 25.95 -0.03 -3.15
CA ARG A 455 26.98 0.45 -4.11
C ARG A 455 27.11 -0.47 -5.31
N ASP A 456 26.95 -1.80 -5.12
CA ASP A 456 27.08 -2.76 -6.20
C ASP A 456 25.92 -2.62 -7.20
N LEU A 457 24.74 -2.20 -6.75
CA LEU A 457 23.62 -1.87 -7.64
C LEU A 457 23.86 -0.56 -8.43
N LEU A 458 24.56 0.40 -7.84
CA LEU A 458 24.90 1.65 -8.55
C LEU A 458 25.87 1.42 -9.70
N THR A 459 26.82 0.48 -9.56
CA THR A 459 27.71 0.09 -10.67
C THR A 459 26.95 -0.59 -11.80
N VAL A 460 25.97 -1.44 -11.50
CA VAL A 460 25.08 -2.07 -12.50
C VAL A 460 24.31 -1.01 -13.30
N ILE A 461 23.85 0.06 -12.66
CA ILE A 461 23.07 1.12 -13.35
C ILE A 461 23.87 1.76 -14.48
N ALA A 462 25.19 1.86 -14.35
CA ALA A 462 26.05 2.42 -15.40
C ALA A 462 26.03 1.60 -16.70
N ASP A 463 25.77 0.30 -16.61
CA ASP A 463 25.69 -0.59 -17.78
C ASP A 463 24.30 -0.65 -18.42
N VAL A 464 23.28 -0.02 -17.77
CA VAL A 464 21.91 -0.04 -18.29
C VAL A 464 21.76 0.94 -19.45
N PRO A 465 21.26 0.51 -20.62
CA PRO A 465 21.04 1.42 -21.74
C PRO A 465 20.08 2.55 -21.40
N ALA A 466 20.40 3.79 -21.78
CA ALA A 466 19.59 4.98 -21.48
C ALA A 466 18.19 4.95 -22.12
N LYS A 467 18.01 4.23 -23.24
CA LYS A 467 16.75 4.12 -23.96
C LYS A 467 16.05 2.80 -23.66
N HIS A 468 14.74 2.83 -23.62
CA HIS A 468 13.87 1.66 -23.42
C HIS A 468 13.94 0.98 -22.03
N TRP A 469 14.72 1.50 -21.09
CA TRP A 469 14.84 0.95 -19.76
C TRP A 469 14.38 1.93 -18.69
N GLN A 470 13.65 1.40 -17.74
CA GLN A 470 13.27 2.08 -16.50
C GLN A 470 14.08 1.49 -15.37
N VAL A 471 14.71 2.36 -14.61
CA VAL A 471 15.57 2.01 -13.47
C VAL A 471 14.86 2.40 -12.18
N ASP A 472 14.70 1.47 -11.26
CA ASP A 472 14.16 1.71 -9.94
C ASP A 472 15.03 1.05 -8.87
N ILE A 473 15.80 1.88 -8.17
CA ILE A 473 16.64 1.44 -7.05
C ILE A 473 15.83 1.53 -5.75
N ASP A 474 15.99 0.52 -4.92
CA ASP A 474 15.20 0.33 -3.69
C ASP A 474 13.67 0.42 -3.98
N PRO A 475 13.14 -0.43 -4.89
CA PRO A 475 11.73 -0.41 -5.26
C PRO A 475 10.87 -0.80 -4.05
N GLN A 476 9.79 -0.07 -3.82
CA GLN A 476 8.79 -0.43 -2.80
C GLN A 476 7.86 -1.56 -3.27
N SER A 477 7.89 -1.91 -4.56
CA SER A 477 7.06 -2.96 -5.13
C SER A 477 7.76 -3.55 -6.36
N LEU A 478 7.63 -4.84 -6.54
CA LEU A 478 8.13 -5.55 -7.71
C LEU A 478 7.07 -5.74 -8.80
N LEU A 479 5.84 -5.27 -8.58
CA LEU A 479 4.72 -5.30 -9.54
C LEU A 479 4.84 -4.27 -10.65
#